data_3c2a200464da21c0499d5be382b267dc
#
_entry.id   3c2a200464da21c0499d5be382b267dc
#
_cell.length_a   1.000
_cell.length_b   1.000
_cell.length_c   1.000
_cell.angle_alpha   90.00
_cell.angle_beta   90.00
_cell.angle_gamma   90.00
#
_symmetry.space_group_name_H-M   'P 1'
#
loop_
_entity.id
_entity.type
_entity.pdbx_description
1 polymer ?
#
loop_
_entity_poly.entity_id
_entity_poly.type
_entity_poly.pdbx_seq_one_letter_code
_entity_poly.pdbx_strand_id
1 'polypeptide(L)'
;MGYVRKKAFEEANRTGAVLYEIKSTEKTDGTLGFWWCGYFGMHRWAMPVEEIPADLSSYDHVTICSPIWVFSLSAPVRAFYKKASGKINEADYILVHHTGGKYENAADEMDSLLGIKCTGLKSHRCHTGKFKKVL
;
A
#
# COMPACT_ATOMS: atom_id res chain seq x y z
N MET A 1 -13.23 -6.41 -0.50
CA MET A 1 -12.00 -5.68 -0.80
C MET A 1 -10.74 -6.52 -0.52
N GLY A 2 -10.60 -7.68 -1.11
CA GLY A 2 -9.41 -8.55 -0.95
C GLY A 2 -8.40 -8.46 -2.09
N TYR A 3 -8.53 -7.49 -3.00
CA TYR A 3 -7.72 -7.46 -4.23
C TYR A 3 -6.24 -7.13 -3.98
N VAL A 4 -5.94 -6.24 -3.05
CA VAL A 4 -4.56 -5.95 -2.66
C VAL A 4 -3.91 -7.18 -2.04
N ARG A 5 -4.62 -7.86 -1.14
CA ARG A 5 -4.17 -9.13 -0.53
C ARG A 5 -3.89 -10.18 -1.59
N LYS A 6 -4.82 -10.36 -2.54
CA LYS A 6 -4.64 -11.29 -3.66
C LYS A 6 -3.39 -10.97 -4.46
N LYS A 7 -3.19 -9.69 -4.83
CA LYS A 7 -2.00 -9.27 -5.58
C LYS A 7 -0.72 -9.46 -4.79
N ALA A 8 -0.73 -9.17 -3.50
CA ALA A 8 0.41 -9.38 -2.62
C ALA A 8 0.78 -10.87 -2.51
N PHE A 9 -0.20 -11.76 -2.39
CA PHE A 9 0.02 -13.22 -2.40
C PHE A 9 0.61 -13.70 -3.73
N GLU A 10 0.10 -13.23 -4.86
CA GLU A 10 0.66 -13.57 -6.18
C GLU A 10 2.14 -13.16 -6.27
N GLU A 11 2.47 -11.96 -5.82
CA GLU A 11 3.83 -11.45 -5.86
C GLU A 11 4.75 -12.20 -4.89
N ALA A 12 4.29 -12.49 -3.67
CA ALA A 12 5.04 -13.27 -2.69
C ALA A 12 5.34 -14.68 -3.20
N ASN A 13 4.35 -15.35 -3.83
CA ASN A 13 4.54 -16.66 -4.43
C ASN A 13 5.54 -16.64 -5.59
N ARG A 14 5.52 -15.57 -6.40
CA ARG A 14 6.44 -15.40 -7.52
C ARG A 14 7.89 -15.18 -7.08
N THR A 15 8.10 -14.45 -6.00
CA THR A 15 9.44 -14.04 -5.52
C THR A 15 9.98 -14.90 -4.37
N GLY A 16 9.14 -15.70 -3.71
CA GLY A 16 9.49 -16.42 -2.50
C GLY A 16 9.59 -15.54 -1.26
N ALA A 17 9.05 -14.33 -1.30
CA ALA A 17 9.13 -13.35 -0.22
C ALA A 17 8.23 -13.72 0.97
N VAL A 18 8.63 -13.29 2.16
CA VAL A 18 7.79 -13.33 3.36
C VAL A 18 6.74 -12.22 3.27
N LEU A 19 5.50 -12.54 3.56
CA LEU A 19 4.37 -11.62 3.46
C LEU A 19 3.91 -11.15 4.84
N TYR A 20 3.82 -9.84 5.01
CA TYR A 20 3.22 -9.20 6.19
C TYR A 20 2.03 -8.34 5.77
N GLU A 21 0.97 -8.34 6.54
CA GLU A 21 -0.22 -7.51 6.29
C GLU A 21 -0.22 -6.27 7.18
N ILE A 22 -0.45 -5.12 6.57
CA ILE A 22 -0.67 -3.85 7.28
C ILE A 22 -2.14 -3.82 7.69
N LYS A 23 -2.41 -3.95 9.00
CA LYS A 23 -3.76 -3.96 9.55
C LYS A 23 -4.06 -2.65 10.27
N SER A 24 -5.18 -2.03 9.93
CA SER A 24 -5.68 -0.89 10.68
C SER A 24 -6.25 -1.32 12.03
N THR A 25 -6.06 -0.50 13.05
CA THR A 25 -6.76 -0.63 14.34
C THR A 25 -8.20 -0.10 14.26
N GLU A 26 -8.52 0.65 13.21
CA GLU A 26 -9.86 1.17 12.93
C GLU A 26 -10.70 0.17 12.13
N LYS A 27 -12.03 0.26 12.25
CA LYS A 27 -12.95 -0.54 11.44
C LYS A 27 -12.96 -0.05 10.00
N THR A 28 -12.52 -0.91 9.07
CA THR A 28 -12.40 -0.57 7.64
C THR A 28 -13.34 -1.37 6.73
N ASP A 29 -14.12 -2.30 7.29
CA ASP A 29 -15.07 -3.15 6.57
C ASP A 29 -16.52 -2.64 6.66
N GLY A 30 -17.37 -3.11 5.78
CA GLY A 30 -18.77 -2.73 5.69
C GLY A 30 -18.99 -1.32 5.13
N THR A 31 -20.27 -0.88 5.11
CA THR A 31 -20.65 0.44 4.54
C THR A 31 -20.05 1.60 5.33
N LEU A 32 -20.13 1.54 6.67
CA LEU A 32 -19.57 2.58 7.53
C LEU A 32 -18.04 2.62 7.42
N GLY A 33 -17.40 1.46 7.35
CA GLY A 33 -15.95 1.37 7.15
C GLY A 33 -15.52 1.97 5.81
N PHE A 34 -16.29 1.75 4.74
CA PHE A 34 -16.04 2.35 3.43
C PHE A 34 -16.05 3.89 3.49
N TRP A 35 -17.06 4.48 4.11
CA TRP A 35 -17.14 5.95 4.29
C TRP A 35 -16.02 6.49 5.16
N TRP A 36 -15.68 5.77 6.24
CA TRP A 36 -14.59 6.13 7.14
C TRP A 36 -13.24 6.14 6.42
N CYS A 37 -12.95 5.10 5.65
CA CYS A 37 -11.76 5.02 4.81
C CYS A 37 -11.71 6.15 3.77
N GLY A 38 -12.82 6.45 3.13
CA GLY A 38 -12.93 7.54 2.16
C GLY A 38 -12.66 8.90 2.80
N TYR A 39 -13.17 9.13 4.00
CA TYR A 39 -12.96 10.35 4.76
C TYR A 39 -11.47 10.57 5.08
N PHE A 40 -10.78 9.55 5.60
CA PHE A 40 -9.34 9.62 5.85
C PHE A 40 -8.54 9.83 4.56
N GLY A 41 -8.90 9.13 3.48
CA GLY A 41 -8.24 9.27 2.18
C GLY A 41 -8.40 10.68 1.60
N MET A 42 -9.59 11.26 1.69
CA MET A 42 -9.88 12.61 1.19
C MET A 42 -9.08 13.67 1.95
N HIS A 43 -8.91 13.53 3.26
CA HIS A 43 -8.12 14.45 4.08
C HIS A 43 -6.63 14.11 4.10
N ARG A 44 -6.20 13.04 3.44
CA ARG A 44 -4.83 12.55 3.44
C ARG A 44 -4.27 12.31 4.86
N TRP A 45 -5.12 11.84 5.74
CA TRP A 45 -4.75 11.51 7.11
C TRP A 45 -4.21 10.10 7.21
N ALA A 46 -3.30 9.90 8.16
CA ALA A 46 -2.85 8.57 8.55
C ALA A 46 -3.88 7.91 9.47
N MET A 47 -4.15 6.63 9.23
CA MET A 47 -5.02 5.81 10.08
C MET A 47 -4.15 4.88 10.92
N PRO A 48 -4.35 4.79 12.25
CA PRO A 48 -3.54 3.94 13.10
C PRO A 48 -3.48 2.49 12.60
N VAL A 49 -2.31 1.87 12.66
CA VAL A 49 -2.08 0.49 12.21
C VAL A 49 -1.42 -0.33 13.30
N GLU A 50 -1.64 -1.64 13.26
CA GLU A 50 -0.98 -2.59 14.14
C GLU A 50 0.52 -2.66 13.82
N GLU A 51 1.34 -3.01 14.83
CA GLU A 51 2.77 -3.24 14.64
C GLU A 51 3.00 -4.47 13.73
N ILE A 52 3.97 -4.35 12.82
CA ILE A 52 4.42 -5.48 12.02
C ILE A 52 5.51 -6.22 12.82
N PRO A 53 5.37 -7.53 13.07
CA PRO A 53 6.32 -8.30 13.87
C PRO A 53 7.59 -8.63 13.07
N ALA A 54 8.23 -7.63 12.50
CA ALA A 54 9.42 -7.78 11.68
C ALA A 54 10.33 -6.55 11.81
N ASP A 55 11.64 -6.78 11.79
CA ASP A 55 12.63 -5.72 11.61
C ASP A 55 12.82 -5.45 10.12
N LEU A 56 12.24 -4.36 9.63
CA LEU A 56 12.31 -4.00 8.21
C LEU A 56 13.73 -3.73 7.73
N SER A 57 14.61 -3.26 8.62
CA SER A 57 16.01 -2.98 8.27
C SER A 57 16.84 -4.25 8.03
N SER A 58 16.34 -5.42 8.44
CA SER A 58 16.98 -6.72 8.18
C SER A 58 16.78 -7.22 6.75
N TYR A 59 15.87 -6.62 5.98
CA TYR A 59 15.59 -6.98 4.59
C TYR A 59 16.32 -6.04 3.62
N ASP A 60 16.92 -6.60 2.58
CA ASP A 60 17.60 -5.82 1.55
C ASP A 60 16.60 -5.06 0.68
N HIS A 61 15.43 -5.65 0.44
CA HIS A 61 14.37 -5.10 -0.41
C HIS A 61 12.98 -5.38 0.17
N VAL A 62 12.11 -4.38 0.10
CA VAL A 62 10.71 -4.47 0.56
C VAL A 62 9.77 -4.07 -0.56
N THR A 63 8.83 -4.93 -0.91
CA THR A 63 7.75 -4.63 -1.85
C THR A 63 6.49 -4.24 -1.08
N ILE A 64 5.94 -3.09 -1.35
CA ILE A 64 4.77 -2.57 -0.64
C ILE A 64 3.57 -2.54 -1.59
N CYS A 65 2.55 -3.34 -1.27
CA CYS A 65 1.29 -3.38 -2.00
C CYS A 65 0.25 -2.52 -1.29
N SER A 66 -0.33 -1.57 -2.01
CA SER A 66 -1.29 -0.61 -1.46
C SER A 66 -2.50 -0.42 -2.35
N PRO A 67 -3.71 -0.26 -1.76
CA PRO A 67 -4.83 0.27 -2.48
C PRO A 67 -4.71 1.79 -2.64
N ILE A 68 -5.43 2.35 -3.61
CA ILE A 68 -5.65 3.79 -3.73
C ILE A 68 -7.04 4.12 -3.17
N TRP A 69 -7.10 5.07 -2.25
CA TRP A 69 -8.33 5.59 -1.66
C TRP A 69 -8.53 7.05 -2.05
N VAL A 70 -9.64 7.35 -2.69
CA VAL A 70 -9.99 8.72 -3.11
C VAL A 70 -8.83 9.39 -3.88
N PHE A 71 -8.35 8.68 -4.89
CA PHE A 71 -7.24 9.10 -5.77
C PHE A 71 -5.91 9.39 -5.06
N SER A 72 -5.73 8.89 -3.85
CA SER A 72 -4.49 9.07 -3.08
C SER A 72 -4.08 7.82 -2.32
N LEU A 73 -2.93 7.89 -1.65
CA LEU A 73 -2.41 6.81 -0.81
C LEU A 73 -3.41 6.46 0.30
N SER A 74 -3.60 5.16 0.56
CA SER A 74 -4.50 4.71 1.62
C SER A 74 -3.99 5.10 3.01
N ALA A 75 -4.91 5.42 3.92
CA ALA A 75 -4.56 5.93 5.24
C ALA A 75 -3.77 4.93 6.12
N PRO A 76 -4.07 3.61 6.14
CA PRO A 76 -3.24 2.64 6.86
C PRO A 76 -1.82 2.56 6.32
N VAL A 77 -1.65 2.59 5.01
CA VAL A 77 -0.33 2.55 4.37
C VAL A 77 0.44 3.84 4.69
N ARG A 78 -0.22 4.99 4.69
CA ARG A 78 0.38 6.26 5.09
C ARG A 78 0.92 6.21 6.53
N ALA A 79 0.18 5.63 7.46
CA ALA A 79 0.64 5.42 8.83
C ALA A 79 1.85 4.48 8.89
N PHE A 80 1.82 3.39 8.14
CA PHE A 80 2.94 2.46 8.02
C PHE A 80 4.20 3.16 7.52
N TYR A 81 4.11 3.99 6.46
CA TYR A 81 5.26 4.72 5.93
C TYR A 81 5.88 5.67 6.95
N LYS A 82 5.06 6.35 7.74
CA LYS A 82 5.55 7.22 8.81
C LYS A 82 6.34 6.44 9.86
N LYS A 83 5.89 5.24 10.23
CA LYS A 83 6.59 4.36 11.17
C LYS A 83 7.85 3.75 10.56
N ALA A 84 7.83 3.44 9.28
CA ALA A 84 8.94 2.79 8.56
C ALA A 84 10.02 3.77 8.07
N SER A 85 9.82 5.06 8.22
CA SER A 85 10.79 6.09 7.79
C SER A 85 12.19 5.81 8.35
N GLY A 86 13.18 5.75 7.47
CA GLY A 86 14.56 5.46 7.82
C GLY A 86 14.87 3.99 8.13
N LYS A 87 13.90 3.08 8.07
CA LYS A 87 14.06 1.65 8.39
C LYS A 87 14.10 0.74 7.17
N ILE A 88 13.73 1.23 5.99
CA ILE A 88 13.69 0.47 4.74
C ILE A 88 14.89 0.85 3.88
N ASN A 89 15.67 -0.15 3.47
CA ASN A 89 16.87 0.06 2.66
C ASN A 89 16.53 0.34 1.20
N GLU A 90 15.64 -0.47 0.63
CA GLU A 90 15.21 -0.40 -0.76
C GLU A 90 13.75 -0.83 -0.87
N ALA A 91 12.96 -0.15 -1.67
CA ALA A 91 11.54 -0.46 -1.85
C ALA A 91 11.07 -0.32 -3.29
N ASP A 92 10.09 -1.14 -3.66
CA ASP A 92 9.24 -0.93 -4.82
C ASP A 92 7.77 -0.97 -4.41
N TYR A 93 6.91 -0.40 -5.26
CA TYR A 93 5.49 -0.24 -4.95
C TYR A 93 4.61 -0.92 -5.97
N ILE A 94 3.55 -1.57 -5.48
CA ILE A 94 2.49 -2.13 -6.30
C ILE A 94 1.17 -1.50 -5.85
N LEU A 95 0.55 -0.72 -6.73
CA LEU A 95 -0.72 -0.05 -6.47
C LEU A 95 -1.87 -0.81 -7.13
N VAL A 96 -2.96 -1.00 -6.40
CA VAL A 96 -4.17 -1.67 -6.87
C VAL A 96 -5.35 -0.71 -6.72
N HIS A 97 -6.08 -0.49 -7.81
CA HIS A 97 -7.20 0.48 -7.87
C HIS A 97 -8.25 0.07 -8.90
N HIS A 98 -9.37 0.77 -8.93
CA HIS A 98 -10.43 0.57 -9.91
C HIS A 98 -10.44 1.61 -11.04
N THR A 99 -9.82 2.76 -10.81
CA THR A 99 -9.91 3.94 -11.68
C THR A 99 -9.01 3.90 -12.91
N GLY A 100 -7.92 3.13 -12.88
CA GLY A 100 -7.01 2.98 -14.02
C GLY A 100 -5.92 4.04 -14.13
N GLY A 101 -5.72 4.89 -13.13
CA GLY A 101 -4.63 5.88 -13.10
C GLY A 101 -3.26 5.25 -12.85
N LYS A 102 -2.20 5.96 -13.20
CA LYS A 102 -0.82 5.56 -12.92
C LYS A 102 -0.42 5.81 -11.47
N TYR A 103 -0.96 6.88 -10.88
CA TYR A 103 -0.73 7.27 -9.49
C TYR A 103 0.74 7.53 -9.11
N GLU A 104 1.49 8.12 -10.00
CA GLU A 104 2.89 8.50 -9.75
C GLU A 104 3.02 9.48 -8.57
N ASN A 105 2.02 10.35 -8.39
CA ASN A 105 1.94 11.27 -7.24
C ASN A 105 1.85 10.53 -5.89
N ALA A 106 1.17 9.39 -5.84
CA ALA A 106 1.13 8.55 -4.64
C ALA A 106 2.52 7.95 -4.36
N ALA A 107 3.22 7.49 -5.38
CA ALA A 107 4.59 6.99 -5.24
C ALA A 107 5.56 8.08 -4.76
N ASP A 108 5.43 9.31 -5.25
CA ASP A 108 6.22 10.45 -4.79
C ASP A 108 5.97 10.77 -3.31
N GLU A 109 4.71 10.68 -2.85
CA GLU A 109 4.37 10.83 -1.43
C GLU A 109 5.00 9.70 -0.60
N MET A 110 4.95 8.45 -1.08
CA MET A 110 5.56 7.30 -0.42
C MET A 110 7.07 7.48 -0.29
N ASP A 111 7.76 7.89 -1.35
CA ASP A 111 9.19 8.17 -1.35
C ASP A 111 9.54 9.25 -0.32
N SER A 112 8.76 10.32 -0.27
CA SER A 112 8.94 11.40 0.69
C SER A 112 8.77 10.94 2.14
N LEU A 113 7.76 10.11 2.42
CA LEU A 113 7.51 9.59 3.76
C LEU A 113 8.58 8.60 4.22
N LEU A 114 9.11 7.77 3.32
CA LEU A 114 10.17 6.80 3.61
C LEU A 114 11.56 7.43 3.65
N GLY A 115 11.75 8.56 3.00
CA GLY A 115 13.06 9.20 2.84
C GLY A 115 13.98 8.51 1.83
N ILE A 116 13.42 7.71 0.93
CA ILE A 116 14.13 7.03 -0.16
C ILE A 116 13.38 7.18 -1.47
N LYS A 117 14.05 6.91 -2.59
CA LYS A 117 13.39 6.80 -3.89
C LYS A 117 13.13 5.33 -4.21
N CYS A 118 11.91 4.99 -4.64
CA CYS A 118 11.55 3.63 -5.01
C CYS A 118 12.34 3.14 -6.23
N THR A 119 12.60 1.84 -6.28
CA THR A 119 13.26 1.19 -7.41
C THR A 119 12.29 0.89 -8.56
N GLY A 120 11.01 0.90 -8.30
CA GLY A 120 9.98 0.66 -9.31
C GLY A 120 8.57 0.94 -8.80
N LEU A 121 7.68 1.23 -9.74
CA LEU A 121 6.25 1.43 -9.49
C LEU A 121 5.47 0.59 -10.49
N LYS A 122 4.56 -0.23 -9.97
CA LYS A 122 3.56 -0.97 -10.76
C LYS A 122 2.17 -0.51 -10.34
N SER A 123 1.34 -0.14 -11.32
CA SER A 123 -0.05 0.26 -11.10
C SER A 123 -0.98 -0.69 -11.83
N HIS A 124 -1.90 -1.32 -11.10
CA HIS A 124 -2.82 -2.32 -11.62
C HIS A 124 -4.27 -1.91 -11.40
N ARG A 125 -5.01 -1.82 -12.49
CA ARG A 125 -6.47 -1.70 -12.42
C ARG A 125 -7.07 -3.07 -12.13
N CYS A 126 -7.89 -3.16 -11.09
CA CYS A 126 -8.63 -4.37 -10.76
C CYS A 126 -10.10 -4.19 -11.15
N HIS A 127 -10.62 -5.08 -11.98
CA HIS A 127 -12.03 -5.15 -12.32
C HIS A 127 -12.50 -6.60 -12.21
N THR A 128 -13.51 -6.84 -11.40
CA THR A 128 -14.09 -8.18 -11.17
C THR A 128 -13.04 -9.26 -10.83
N GLY A 129 -12.03 -8.89 -10.03
CA GLY A 129 -10.95 -9.80 -9.62
C GLY A 129 -9.85 -10.03 -10.64
N LYS A 130 -9.91 -9.39 -11.81
CA LYS A 130 -8.88 -9.45 -12.85
C LYS A 130 -8.01 -8.19 -12.80
N PHE A 131 -6.71 -8.37 -12.86
CA PHE A 131 -5.74 -7.27 -12.86
C PHE A 131 -5.31 -6.91 -14.28
N LYS A 132 -5.32 -5.61 -14.57
CA LYS A 132 -4.77 -5.05 -15.80
C LYS A 132 -3.63 -4.10 -15.44
N LYS A 133 -2.42 -4.35 -15.94
CA LYS A 133 -1.28 -3.47 -15.73
C LYS A 133 -1.51 -2.14 -16.45
N VAL A 134 -1.32 -1.03 -15.74
CA VAL A 134 -1.44 0.35 -16.25
C VAL A 134 -0.05 0.98 -16.38
N LEU A 135 0.85 0.63 -15.45
CA LEU A 135 2.22 1.14 -15.41
C LEU A 135 3.20 0.04 -15.04
#